data_5da36a7395dfe55f72a112e0acd99ad1
#
_entry.id   5da36a7395dfe55f72a112e0acd99ad1
#
_cell.length_a   1.000
_cell.length_b   1.000
_cell.length_c   1.000
_cell.angle_alpha   90.00
_cell.angle_beta   90.00
_cell.angle_gamma   90.00
#
_symmetry.space_group_name_H-M   'P 1'
#
loop_
_entity.id
_entity.type
_entity.pdbx_description
1 polymer ?
#
loop_
_entity_poly.entity_id
_entity_poly.type
_entity_poly.pdbx_seq_one_letter_code
_entity_poly.pdbx_strand_id
1 'polypeptide(L)'
;MLKIGEFIYAWGNGHYTRMMALDGILPKYIKSKFEVHYSSKGEIYQKLLQKFPTKKQQIHEILMPTPVDGKKGPSVTRSLWNFLLPVSGNPPLVKQISSYLKEESKIYNAQKFDLVINDGDVGSNVLAEKRGIKCVFVTNQFKPRLWKSHSYFYPSLVYISKQIAKATKIVVADSAPPNTICEYNLNFTEELKEKVVYAGHFSNGIVTNPKPKSDLEKLIENEDFGYWMQTGNKATNEVTGKKYKQVFRADEMRNEKRIISHAKNDPTIDRITGKDGKTYSFSEAFDKNINWIQIDIGFLSEQEKNTVLDLCRYVVINGSHTSMGEILGVKAKPIIGIPIYDEHTNQIKWAEERHLGVLATNKKQVIKGVHEVQKNYEVYLEHVTEFAKNFDRNGAQNTAKIISKMLEN
;
A
#
# COMPACT_ATOMS: atom_id res chain seq x y z
N MET A 1 26.95 -18.90 -6.79
CA MET A 1 25.67 -18.21 -7.12
C MET A 1 25.12 -17.70 -5.82
N LEU A 2 24.87 -16.40 -5.71
CA LEU A 2 24.33 -15.78 -4.49
C LEU A 2 22.88 -16.21 -4.28
N LYS A 3 22.47 -16.38 -3.02
CA LYS A 3 21.10 -16.69 -2.64
C LYS A 3 20.50 -15.55 -1.81
N ILE A 4 19.43 -14.97 -2.32
CA ILE A 4 18.72 -13.87 -1.67
C ILE A 4 17.38 -14.41 -1.17
N GLY A 5 17.10 -14.27 0.13
CA GLY A 5 15.78 -14.56 0.70
C GLY A 5 14.92 -13.32 0.73
N GLU A 6 13.74 -13.34 0.10
CA GLU A 6 12.73 -12.28 0.16
C GLU A 6 11.53 -12.72 0.98
N PHE A 7 11.27 -12.02 2.08
CA PHE A 7 10.17 -12.30 3.00
C PHE A 7 9.14 -11.17 2.91
N ILE A 8 7.96 -11.49 2.37
CA ILE A 8 6.93 -10.53 2.01
C ILE A 8 5.73 -10.67 2.95
N TYR A 9 5.44 -9.63 3.72
CA TYR A 9 4.33 -9.64 4.65
C TYR A 9 2.99 -9.70 3.93
N ALA A 10 2.15 -10.65 4.34
CA ALA A 10 0.89 -10.96 3.69
C ALA A 10 -0.29 -10.09 4.15
N TRP A 11 -0.06 -8.81 4.45
CA TRP A 11 -1.07 -7.86 4.87
C TRP A 11 -1.26 -6.76 3.84
N GLY A 12 -2.17 -6.98 2.89
CA GLY A 12 -2.41 -6.07 1.76
C GLY A 12 -1.39 -6.21 0.63
N ASN A 13 -1.66 -5.53 -0.49
CA ASN A 13 -0.86 -5.65 -1.70
C ASN A 13 0.38 -4.74 -1.72
N GLY A 14 0.49 -3.76 -0.82
CA GLY A 14 1.58 -2.78 -0.84
C GLY A 14 2.97 -3.40 -0.70
N HIS A 15 3.12 -4.38 0.21
CA HIS A 15 4.37 -5.13 0.40
C HIS A 15 4.77 -5.90 -0.86
N TYR A 16 3.82 -6.64 -1.44
CA TYR A 16 4.04 -7.37 -2.69
C TYR A 16 4.45 -6.43 -3.84
N THR A 17 3.74 -5.32 -4.03
CA THR A 17 4.03 -4.37 -5.11
C THR A 17 5.44 -3.78 -4.97
N ARG A 18 5.86 -3.40 -3.76
CA ARG A 18 7.21 -2.87 -3.51
C ARG A 18 8.28 -3.91 -3.82
N MET A 19 8.13 -5.13 -3.34
CA MET A 19 9.10 -6.19 -3.58
C MET A 19 9.20 -6.56 -5.05
N MET A 20 8.07 -6.62 -5.77
CA MET A 20 8.08 -6.88 -7.22
C MET A 20 8.71 -5.74 -8.03
N ALA A 21 8.58 -4.49 -7.58
CA ALA A 21 9.27 -3.36 -8.19
C ALA A 21 10.80 -3.45 -7.97
N LEU A 22 11.22 -3.84 -6.77
CA LEU A 22 12.63 -4.07 -6.44
C LEU A 22 13.22 -5.22 -7.27
N ASP A 23 12.54 -6.35 -7.32
CA ASP A 23 12.94 -7.56 -8.02
C ASP A 23 13.20 -7.31 -9.53
N GLY A 24 12.34 -6.48 -10.16
CA GLY A 24 12.53 -6.07 -11.55
C GLY A 24 13.79 -5.21 -11.80
N ILE A 25 14.37 -4.62 -10.75
CA ILE A 25 15.52 -3.74 -10.83
C ILE A 25 16.82 -4.40 -10.35
N LEU A 26 16.77 -5.34 -9.41
CA LEU A 26 17.95 -6.01 -8.85
C LEU A 26 18.97 -6.51 -9.90
N PRO A 27 18.55 -7.14 -11.03
CA PRO A 27 19.49 -7.62 -12.04
C PRO A 27 20.35 -6.55 -12.70
N LYS A 28 19.93 -5.28 -12.63
CA LYS A 28 20.70 -4.15 -13.18
C LYS A 28 21.85 -3.71 -12.26
N TYR A 29 21.77 -4.06 -10.97
CA TYR A 29 22.72 -3.61 -9.95
C TYR A 29 23.60 -4.74 -9.39
N ILE A 30 23.10 -5.97 -9.34
CA ILE A 30 23.87 -7.13 -8.86
C ILE A 30 24.55 -7.80 -10.04
N LYS A 31 25.87 -7.67 -10.14
CA LYS A 31 26.69 -8.24 -11.25
C LYS A 31 26.85 -9.75 -11.17
N SER A 32 26.89 -10.31 -9.97
CA SER A 32 27.03 -11.74 -9.74
C SER A 32 25.74 -12.48 -10.07
N LYS A 33 25.85 -13.73 -10.54
CA LYS A 33 24.67 -14.60 -10.68
C LYS A 33 24.02 -14.82 -9.31
N PHE A 34 22.73 -14.58 -9.21
CA PHE A 34 21.94 -14.76 -8.00
C PHE A 34 20.61 -15.46 -8.27
N GLU A 35 20.06 -16.05 -7.25
CA GLU A 35 18.69 -16.55 -7.22
C GLU A 35 17.93 -15.96 -6.04
N VAL A 36 16.63 -15.73 -6.24
CA VAL A 36 15.75 -15.20 -5.22
C VAL A 36 14.80 -16.30 -4.75
N HIS A 37 14.71 -16.48 -3.44
CA HIS A 37 13.75 -17.34 -2.76
C HIS A 37 12.70 -16.47 -2.07
N TYR A 38 11.43 -16.64 -2.43
CA TYR A 38 10.31 -15.86 -1.91
C TYR A 38 9.61 -16.61 -0.79
N SER A 39 9.24 -15.89 0.26
CA SER A 39 8.49 -16.44 1.38
C SER A 39 7.32 -15.54 1.72
N SER A 40 6.09 -16.09 1.75
CA SER A 40 4.88 -15.38 2.12
C SER A 40 3.77 -16.35 2.49
N LYS A 41 2.54 -15.88 2.70
CA LYS A 41 1.36 -16.74 2.91
C LYS A 41 0.15 -16.31 2.08
N GLY A 42 -0.83 -17.23 1.99
CA GLY A 42 -2.18 -16.95 1.47
C GLY A 42 -2.17 -16.32 0.09
N GLU A 43 -2.88 -15.20 -0.08
CA GLU A 43 -3.06 -14.55 -1.39
C GLU A 43 -1.72 -14.11 -2.02
N ILE A 44 -0.78 -13.60 -1.23
CA ILE A 44 0.53 -13.16 -1.74
C ILE A 44 1.34 -14.36 -2.21
N TYR A 45 1.34 -15.46 -1.45
CA TYR A 45 1.96 -16.72 -1.87
C TYR A 45 1.41 -17.20 -3.23
N GLN A 46 0.08 -17.19 -3.41
CA GLN A 46 -0.56 -17.57 -4.67
C GLN A 46 -0.16 -16.64 -5.83
N LYS A 47 -0.09 -15.32 -5.61
CA LYS A 47 0.39 -14.35 -6.60
C LYS A 47 1.83 -14.63 -7.02
N LEU A 48 2.70 -15.00 -6.09
CA LEU A 48 4.09 -15.36 -6.41
C LEU A 48 4.15 -16.61 -7.29
N LEU A 49 3.38 -17.65 -6.97
CA LEU A 49 3.28 -18.86 -7.79
C LEU A 49 2.79 -18.59 -9.21
N GLN A 50 1.82 -17.68 -9.36
CA GLN A 50 1.30 -17.27 -10.66
C GLN A 50 2.33 -16.44 -11.46
N LYS A 51 3.03 -15.54 -10.79
CA LYS A 51 4.04 -14.67 -11.42
C LYS A 51 5.29 -15.44 -11.85
N PHE A 52 5.71 -16.43 -11.08
CA PHE A 52 6.94 -17.20 -11.30
C PHE A 52 6.65 -18.71 -11.42
N PRO A 53 5.91 -19.16 -12.45
CA PRO A 53 5.47 -20.54 -12.55
C PRO A 53 6.62 -21.55 -12.68
N THR A 54 7.79 -21.12 -13.19
CA THR A 54 9.01 -21.94 -13.34
C THR A 54 9.88 -22.00 -12.08
N LYS A 55 9.61 -21.11 -11.09
CA LYS A 55 10.41 -21.00 -9.86
C LYS A 55 9.71 -21.56 -8.62
N LYS A 56 8.78 -22.51 -8.77
CA LYS A 56 7.98 -23.05 -7.65
C LYS A 56 8.80 -23.53 -6.45
N GLN A 57 9.98 -24.12 -6.69
CA GLN A 57 10.88 -24.60 -5.64
C GLN A 57 11.56 -23.48 -4.84
N GLN A 58 11.53 -22.25 -5.35
CA GLN A 58 12.07 -21.05 -4.71
C GLN A 58 10.98 -20.26 -3.99
N ILE A 59 9.71 -20.71 -4.00
CA ILE A 59 8.57 -20.03 -3.38
C ILE A 59 8.10 -20.86 -2.20
N HIS A 60 8.17 -20.27 -1.01
CA HIS A 60 7.89 -20.95 0.26
C HIS A 60 6.64 -20.37 0.91
N GLU A 61 5.71 -21.23 1.31
CA GLU A 61 4.59 -20.81 2.15
C GLU A 61 5.03 -20.82 3.61
N ILE A 62 4.78 -19.72 4.33
CA ILE A 62 5.10 -19.58 5.74
C ILE A 62 3.89 -19.06 6.51
N LEU A 63 3.74 -19.49 7.76
CA LEU A 63 2.60 -19.13 8.59
C LEU A 63 2.84 -17.84 9.39
N MET A 64 3.27 -16.76 8.71
CA MET A 64 3.53 -15.50 9.40
C MET A 64 2.26 -14.95 10.08
N PRO A 65 2.37 -14.47 11.33
CA PRO A 65 1.25 -13.88 12.06
C PRO A 65 0.73 -12.62 11.38
N THR A 66 -0.58 -12.47 11.30
CA THR A 66 -1.25 -11.27 10.79
C THR A 66 -2.30 -10.80 11.80
N PRO A 67 -2.64 -9.50 11.84
CA PRO A 67 -3.72 -9.00 12.67
C PRO A 67 -5.04 -9.73 12.42
N VAL A 68 -5.89 -9.80 13.44
CA VAL A 68 -7.22 -10.42 13.32
C VAL A 68 -8.22 -9.39 12.83
N ASP A 69 -8.96 -9.73 11.78
CA ASP A 69 -10.01 -8.88 11.25
C ASP A 69 -11.25 -8.84 12.15
N GLY A 70 -11.81 -7.66 12.29
CA GLY A 70 -13.11 -7.40 12.90
C GLY A 70 -14.16 -7.03 11.85
N LYS A 71 -15.36 -6.70 12.30
CA LYS A 71 -16.45 -6.24 11.42
C LYS A 71 -16.14 -4.93 10.66
N LYS A 72 -15.16 -4.16 11.14
CA LYS A 72 -14.80 -2.83 10.58
C LYS A 72 -13.34 -2.77 10.09
N GLY A 73 -12.79 -3.90 9.67
CA GLY A 73 -11.37 -4.04 9.31
C GLY A 73 -10.52 -4.61 10.46
N PRO A 74 -9.20 -4.41 10.47
CA PRO A 74 -8.31 -4.91 11.51
C PRO A 74 -8.82 -4.54 12.90
N SER A 75 -8.93 -5.50 13.78
CA SER A 75 -9.41 -5.29 15.15
C SER A 75 -8.27 -5.40 16.15
N VAL A 76 -7.91 -4.27 16.70
CA VAL A 76 -6.92 -4.17 17.76
C VAL A 76 -7.30 -5.04 18.96
N THR A 77 -8.54 -4.93 19.44
CA THR A 77 -9.03 -5.73 20.57
C THR A 77 -8.99 -7.23 20.31
N ARG A 78 -9.44 -7.68 19.12
CA ARG A 78 -9.38 -9.10 18.74
C ARG A 78 -7.96 -9.61 18.61
N SER A 79 -7.06 -8.80 18.05
CA SER A 79 -5.64 -9.14 17.91
C SER A 79 -4.97 -9.25 19.28
N LEU A 80 -5.35 -8.42 20.27
CA LEU A 80 -4.90 -8.57 21.66
C LEU A 80 -5.40 -9.84 22.31
N TRP A 81 -6.70 -10.13 22.22
CA TRP A 81 -7.26 -11.37 22.74
C TRP A 81 -6.62 -12.58 22.09
N ASN A 82 -6.30 -12.48 20.79
CA ASN A 82 -5.60 -13.55 20.08
C ASN A 82 -4.15 -13.75 20.57
N PHE A 83 -3.60 -12.86 21.39
CA PHE A 83 -2.25 -13.06 21.91
C PHE A 83 -2.14 -14.37 22.73
N LEU A 84 -3.11 -14.62 23.60
CA LEU A 84 -3.13 -15.82 24.47
C LEU A 84 -4.27 -16.81 24.15
N LEU A 85 -5.33 -16.37 23.48
CA LEU A 85 -6.53 -17.16 23.21
C LEU A 85 -6.78 -17.31 21.71
N PRO A 86 -7.38 -18.41 21.26
CA PRO A 86 -7.83 -18.53 19.87
C PRO A 86 -8.96 -17.54 19.58
N VAL A 87 -8.88 -16.82 18.48
CA VAL A 87 -9.87 -15.83 18.05
C VAL A 87 -10.19 -15.98 16.58
N SER A 88 -11.46 -16.10 16.23
CA SER A 88 -11.93 -16.19 14.84
C SER A 88 -11.24 -17.29 14.00
N GLY A 89 -11.00 -18.46 14.62
CA GLY A 89 -10.30 -19.59 13.98
C GLY A 89 -8.77 -19.50 13.98
N ASN A 90 -8.20 -18.37 14.38
CA ASN A 90 -6.75 -18.22 14.52
C ASN A 90 -6.28 -18.79 15.86
N PRO A 91 -5.23 -19.64 15.89
CA PRO A 91 -4.62 -20.07 17.15
C PRO A 91 -4.03 -18.89 17.92
N PRO A 92 -3.69 -19.04 19.22
CA PRO A 92 -3.02 -18.00 19.99
C PRO A 92 -1.76 -17.50 19.30
N LEU A 93 -1.55 -16.18 19.28
CA LEU A 93 -0.43 -15.52 18.60
C LEU A 93 0.93 -16.06 19.06
N VAL A 94 1.09 -16.34 20.36
CA VAL A 94 2.32 -16.95 20.93
C VAL A 94 2.63 -18.28 20.24
N LYS A 95 1.62 -19.14 20.03
CA LYS A 95 1.77 -20.42 19.32
C LYS A 95 2.06 -20.20 17.83
N GLN A 96 1.38 -19.23 17.20
CA GLN A 96 1.65 -18.86 15.81
C GLN A 96 3.10 -18.40 15.62
N ILE A 97 3.61 -17.50 16.48
CA ILE A 97 4.99 -17.01 16.40
C ILE A 97 6.00 -18.14 16.54
N SER A 98 5.80 -19.05 17.49
CA SER A 98 6.72 -20.17 17.69
C SER A 98 6.77 -21.10 16.48
N SER A 99 5.61 -21.47 15.92
CA SER A 99 5.51 -22.34 14.73
C SER A 99 6.10 -21.66 13.50
N TYR A 100 5.78 -20.39 13.29
CA TYR A 100 6.26 -19.57 12.19
C TYR A 100 7.80 -19.45 12.20
N LEU A 101 8.41 -19.06 13.32
CA LEU A 101 9.86 -18.96 13.42
C LEU A 101 10.57 -20.32 13.22
N LYS A 102 9.94 -21.41 13.66
CA LYS A 102 10.48 -22.76 13.44
C LYS A 102 10.47 -23.15 11.95
N GLU A 103 9.40 -22.85 11.24
CA GLU A 103 9.29 -23.16 9.81
C GLU A 103 10.21 -22.29 8.97
N GLU A 104 10.23 -21.00 9.23
CA GLU A 104 11.13 -20.07 8.58
C GLU A 104 12.60 -20.45 8.81
N SER A 105 12.95 -20.87 10.04
CA SER A 105 14.27 -21.38 10.36
C SER A 105 14.69 -22.59 9.51
N LYS A 106 13.77 -23.47 9.11
CA LYS A 106 14.06 -24.58 8.19
C LYS A 106 14.45 -24.07 6.81
N ILE A 107 13.77 -23.04 6.29
CA ILE A 107 14.09 -22.41 5.01
C ILE A 107 15.50 -21.81 5.05
N TYR A 108 15.82 -21.05 6.10
CA TYR A 108 17.16 -20.50 6.31
C TYR A 108 18.25 -21.57 6.34
N ASN A 109 18.00 -22.68 7.02
CA ASN A 109 18.98 -23.79 7.12
C ASN A 109 19.16 -24.52 5.78
N ALA A 110 18.08 -24.68 5.01
CA ALA A 110 18.11 -25.35 3.72
C ALA A 110 18.75 -24.50 2.63
N GLN A 111 18.45 -23.19 2.61
CA GLN A 111 18.89 -22.33 1.52
C GLN A 111 20.25 -21.64 1.77
N LYS A 112 20.62 -21.38 3.02
CA LYS A 112 21.87 -20.69 3.39
C LYS A 112 22.02 -19.35 2.64
N PHE A 113 21.14 -18.41 2.96
CA PHE A 113 21.09 -17.11 2.30
C PHE A 113 22.36 -16.28 2.52
N ASP A 114 22.82 -15.60 1.47
CA ASP A 114 23.90 -14.61 1.53
C ASP A 114 23.36 -13.24 2.00
N LEU A 115 22.11 -12.94 1.66
CA LEU A 115 21.39 -11.71 2.05
C LEU A 115 19.91 -12.01 2.24
N VAL A 116 19.29 -11.28 3.15
CA VAL A 116 17.85 -11.31 3.35
C VAL A 116 17.27 -9.91 3.11
N ILE A 117 16.18 -9.85 2.34
CA ILE A 117 15.36 -8.66 2.15
C ILE A 117 13.98 -8.99 2.71
N ASN A 118 13.47 -8.19 3.58
CA ASN A 118 12.10 -8.39 4.02
C ASN A 118 11.29 -7.08 4.02
N ASP A 119 10.01 -7.21 3.76
CA ASP A 119 9.07 -6.11 3.79
C ASP A 119 7.95 -6.46 4.78
N GLY A 120 8.10 -5.95 6.00
CA GLY A 120 7.13 -6.13 7.08
C GLY A 120 7.28 -7.40 7.92
N ASP A 121 8.13 -8.34 7.55
CA ASP A 121 8.37 -9.58 8.30
C ASP A 121 9.46 -9.42 9.36
N VAL A 122 9.07 -9.17 10.60
CA VAL A 122 10.02 -8.97 11.71
C VAL A 122 10.70 -10.25 12.19
N GLY A 123 10.14 -11.42 11.94
CA GLY A 123 10.74 -12.70 12.32
C GLY A 123 12.00 -12.98 11.50
N SER A 124 11.97 -12.63 10.24
CA SER A 124 13.13 -12.74 9.37
C SER A 124 14.33 -11.92 9.85
N ASN A 125 14.12 -10.72 10.43
CA ASN A 125 15.19 -9.94 11.06
C ASN A 125 15.84 -10.70 12.22
N VAL A 126 15.03 -11.34 13.07
CA VAL A 126 15.52 -12.11 14.22
C VAL A 126 16.35 -13.30 13.77
N LEU A 127 15.90 -13.99 12.73
CA LEU A 127 16.60 -15.18 12.21
C LEU A 127 17.90 -14.81 11.48
N ALA A 128 17.89 -13.71 10.74
CA ALA A 128 19.07 -13.19 10.06
C ALA A 128 20.15 -12.75 11.06
N GLU A 129 19.78 -11.95 12.07
CA GLU A 129 20.69 -11.53 13.15
C GLU A 129 21.33 -12.73 13.84
N LYS A 130 20.53 -13.73 14.26
CA LYS A 130 21.04 -14.94 14.92
C LYS A 130 22.03 -15.75 14.08
N ARG A 131 22.01 -15.61 12.78
CA ARG A 131 22.88 -16.35 11.85
C ARG A 131 23.99 -15.50 11.24
N GLY A 132 24.10 -14.23 11.64
CA GLY A 132 25.07 -13.30 11.07
C GLY A 132 24.83 -12.98 9.60
N ILE A 133 23.58 -13.17 9.08
CA ILE A 133 23.22 -12.87 7.71
C ILE A 133 22.83 -11.41 7.60
N LYS A 134 23.36 -10.68 6.62
CA LYS A 134 22.97 -9.31 6.34
C LYS A 134 21.49 -9.23 5.98
N CYS A 135 20.78 -8.27 6.58
CA CYS A 135 19.33 -8.11 6.41
C CYS A 135 18.96 -6.67 6.10
N VAL A 136 18.16 -6.50 5.05
CA VAL A 136 17.52 -5.22 4.68
C VAL A 136 16.04 -5.31 5.02
N PHE A 137 15.57 -4.42 5.89
CA PHE A 137 14.17 -4.30 6.26
C PHE A 137 13.54 -3.11 5.54
N VAL A 138 12.63 -3.37 4.61
CA VAL A 138 11.87 -2.33 3.89
C VAL A 138 10.61 -2.02 4.67
N THR A 139 10.32 -0.74 4.91
CA THR A 139 9.17 -0.35 5.71
C THR A 139 8.67 1.07 5.40
N ASN A 140 7.41 1.32 5.73
CA ASN A 140 6.80 2.65 5.88
C ASN A 140 6.29 2.87 7.31
N GLN A 141 6.65 1.97 8.23
CA GLN A 141 6.18 2.00 9.60
C GLN A 141 7.24 1.42 10.54
N PHE A 142 7.53 2.13 11.63
CA PHE A 142 8.44 1.67 12.68
C PHE A 142 7.76 1.72 14.04
N LYS A 143 7.38 2.92 14.50
CA LYS A 143 6.67 3.15 15.75
C LYS A 143 5.60 4.23 15.53
N PRO A 144 4.44 3.87 14.95
CA PRO A 144 3.38 4.81 14.61
C PRO A 144 2.83 5.52 15.86
N ARG A 145 2.40 6.77 15.66
CA ARG A 145 1.59 7.47 16.66
C ARG A 145 0.26 6.74 16.80
N LEU A 146 -0.14 6.46 18.04
CA LEU A 146 -1.42 5.82 18.33
C LEU A 146 -2.47 6.84 18.75
N TRP A 147 -3.74 6.58 18.42
CA TRP A 147 -4.86 7.26 19.04
C TRP A 147 -4.85 7.00 20.55
N LYS A 148 -5.40 7.94 21.34
CA LYS A 148 -5.48 7.76 22.81
C LYS A 148 -6.18 6.45 23.20
N SER A 149 -7.25 6.08 22.49
CA SER A 149 -7.97 4.82 22.67
C SER A 149 -7.17 3.55 22.38
N HIS A 150 -6.02 3.68 21.70
CA HIS A 150 -5.15 2.57 21.32
C HIS A 150 -3.80 2.60 22.07
N SER A 151 -3.61 3.51 23.03
CA SER A 151 -2.35 3.69 23.77
C SER A 151 -1.86 2.43 24.50
N TYR A 152 -2.76 1.53 24.87
CA TYR A 152 -2.44 0.23 25.46
C TYR A 152 -1.65 -0.71 24.53
N PHE A 153 -1.58 -0.41 23.22
CA PHE A 153 -0.76 -1.13 22.24
C PHE A 153 0.71 -0.72 22.23
N TYR A 154 1.04 0.38 22.88
CA TYR A 154 2.39 0.93 22.88
C TYR A 154 3.48 -0.09 23.26
N PRO A 155 3.31 -0.95 24.30
CA PRO A 155 4.32 -1.98 24.61
C PRO A 155 4.59 -2.95 23.46
N SER A 156 3.55 -3.34 22.70
CA SER A 156 3.70 -4.20 21.53
C SER A 156 4.47 -3.52 20.41
N LEU A 157 4.23 -2.22 20.19
CA LEU A 157 4.99 -1.43 19.21
C LEU A 157 6.46 -1.32 19.58
N VAL A 158 6.76 -1.10 20.88
CA VAL A 158 8.14 -1.07 21.38
C VAL A 158 8.82 -2.43 21.18
N TYR A 159 8.13 -3.53 21.44
CA TYR A 159 8.68 -4.86 21.19
C TYR A 159 8.96 -5.09 19.69
N ILE A 160 8.02 -4.78 18.81
CA ILE A 160 8.16 -4.93 17.36
C ILE A 160 9.30 -4.04 16.84
N SER A 161 9.38 -2.78 17.28
CA SER A 161 10.44 -1.87 16.85
C SER A 161 11.84 -2.36 17.24
N LYS A 162 11.99 -3.03 18.39
CA LYS A 162 13.23 -3.72 18.78
C LYS A 162 13.59 -4.88 17.83
N GLN A 163 12.60 -5.60 17.30
CA GLN A 163 12.87 -6.65 16.31
C GLN A 163 13.24 -6.06 14.92
N ILE A 164 12.62 -4.94 14.54
CA ILE A 164 13.00 -4.21 13.32
C ILE A 164 14.44 -3.68 13.42
N ALA A 165 14.83 -3.15 14.58
CA ALA A 165 16.17 -2.62 14.83
C ALA A 165 17.31 -3.65 14.67
N LYS A 166 17.00 -4.95 14.63
CA LYS A 166 17.96 -6.05 14.37
C LYS A 166 18.41 -6.10 12.91
N ALA A 167 17.67 -5.52 11.99
CA ALA A 167 18.10 -5.43 10.59
C ALA A 167 19.44 -4.71 10.45
N THR A 168 20.24 -5.12 9.46
CA THR A 168 21.51 -4.45 9.14
C THR A 168 21.27 -3.06 8.57
N LYS A 169 20.25 -2.92 7.71
CA LYS A 169 19.75 -1.64 7.19
C LYS A 169 18.22 -1.61 7.23
N ILE A 170 17.68 -0.44 7.57
CA ILE A 170 16.25 -0.16 7.54
C ILE A 170 16.00 0.83 6.40
N VAL A 171 15.30 0.37 5.38
CA VAL A 171 14.99 1.16 4.19
C VAL A 171 13.57 1.68 4.33
N VAL A 172 13.43 2.99 4.46
CA VAL A 172 12.13 3.66 4.42
C VAL A 172 11.69 3.81 2.98
N ALA A 173 10.54 3.20 2.65
CA ALA A 173 9.94 3.22 1.31
C ALA A 173 9.22 4.55 1.02
N ASP A 174 9.90 5.67 1.30
CA ASP A 174 9.37 7.02 1.18
C ASP A 174 10.51 8.02 0.95
N SER A 175 10.15 9.23 0.53
CA SER A 175 11.08 10.35 0.41
C SER A 175 11.68 10.71 1.77
N ALA A 176 12.88 11.29 1.75
CA ALA A 176 13.48 11.84 2.96
C ALA A 176 12.68 13.07 3.48
N PRO A 177 12.77 13.38 4.78
CA PRO A 177 12.19 14.62 5.31
C PRO A 177 12.66 15.87 4.55
N PRO A 178 11.81 16.87 4.34
CA PRO A 178 10.46 17.04 4.91
C PRO A 178 9.33 16.35 4.12
N ASN A 179 9.64 15.63 3.05
CA ASN A 179 8.65 15.08 2.11
C ASN A 179 8.26 13.62 2.42
N THR A 180 8.37 13.21 3.68
CA THR A 180 8.09 11.85 4.15
C THR A 180 6.62 11.71 4.52
N ILE A 181 5.80 11.08 3.65
CA ILE A 181 4.35 10.87 3.90
C ILE A 181 4.11 10.07 5.19
N CYS A 182 4.94 9.05 5.43
CA CYS A 182 4.81 8.18 6.60
C CYS A 182 5.54 8.70 7.86
N GLU A 183 5.93 9.97 7.91
CA GLU A 183 6.72 10.58 9.01
C GLU A 183 6.17 10.22 10.39
N TYR A 184 4.84 10.34 10.58
CA TYR A 184 4.19 10.07 11.88
C TYR A 184 4.10 8.59 12.24
N ASN A 185 4.45 7.71 11.31
CA ASN A 185 4.50 6.27 11.53
C ASN A 185 5.92 5.77 11.83
N LEU A 186 6.96 6.59 11.71
CA LEU A 186 8.35 6.19 11.84
C LEU A 186 8.87 6.33 13.28
N ASN A 187 9.04 7.53 13.81
CA ASN A 187 9.53 7.80 15.17
C ASN A 187 10.77 6.97 15.56
N PHE A 188 11.81 7.01 14.70
CA PHE A 188 13.09 6.37 14.98
C PHE A 188 13.80 6.99 16.18
N THR A 189 14.56 6.17 16.92
CA THR A 189 15.49 6.66 17.95
C THR A 189 16.82 7.11 17.33
N GLU A 190 17.55 7.98 18.02
CA GLU A 190 18.85 8.49 17.55
C GLU A 190 19.83 7.35 17.17
N GLU A 191 19.87 6.29 17.97
CA GLU A 191 20.74 5.12 17.80
C GLU A 191 20.52 4.37 16.46
N LEU A 192 19.36 4.54 15.85
CA LEU A 192 19.03 3.88 14.59
C LEU A 192 19.34 4.73 13.35
N LYS A 193 19.66 6.00 13.50
CA LYS A 193 19.86 6.91 12.36
C LYS A 193 20.89 6.40 11.35
N GLU A 194 21.97 5.76 11.80
CA GLU A 194 22.99 5.20 10.90
C GLU A 194 22.51 3.96 10.11
N LYS A 195 21.48 3.27 10.62
CA LYS A 195 20.88 2.11 9.95
C LYS A 195 19.76 2.51 9.00
N VAL A 196 19.15 3.67 9.19
CA VAL A 196 17.97 4.13 8.44
C VAL A 196 18.39 4.85 7.15
N VAL A 197 17.78 4.46 6.05
CA VAL A 197 17.95 5.12 4.76
C VAL A 197 16.58 5.34 4.12
N TYR A 198 16.30 6.58 3.75
CA TYR A 198 15.13 6.91 2.95
C TYR A 198 15.45 6.65 1.48
N ALA A 199 14.74 5.69 0.89
CA ALA A 199 15.03 5.25 -0.47
C ALA A 199 14.17 5.94 -1.53
N GLY A 200 13.09 6.58 -1.13
CA GLY A 200 12.07 7.09 -2.05
C GLY A 200 10.92 6.10 -2.25
N HIS A 201 9.91 6.53 -2.97
CA HIS A 201 8.73 5.73 -3.28
C HIS A 201 9.02 4.68 -4.37
N PHE A 202 8.39 3.51 -4.28
CA PHE A 202 8.67 2.37 -5.18
C PHE A 202 7.85 2.39 -6.48
N SER A 203 6.88 3.28 -6.63
CA SER A 203 6.15 3.49 -7.88
C SER A 203 6.64 4.76 -8.56
N ASN A 204 6.93 4.67 -9.84
CA ASN A 204 7.33 5.82 -10.67
C ASN A 204 6.22 6.29 -11.63
N GLY A 205 5.06 5.61 -11.62
CA GLY A 205 3.91 5.92 -12.49
C GLY A 205 4.12 5.66 -13.98
N ILE A 206 5.18 4.93 -14.34
CA ILE A 206 5.49 4.60 -15.73
C ILE A 206 4.76 3.33 -16.15
N VAL A 207 3.95 3.43 -17.20
CA VAL A 207 3.35 2.26 -17.86
C VAL A 207 4.36 1.69 -18.85
N THR A 208 4.78 0.45 -18.61
CA THR A 208 5.59 -0.29 -19.57
C THR A 208 4.69 -0.95 -20.60
N ASN A 209 4.93 -0.70 -21.89
CA ASN A 209 4.15 -1.23 -23.03
C ASN A 209 2.70 -0.71 -23.05
N PRO A 210 2.47 0.58 -23.35
CA PRO A 210 1.13 1.14 -23.45
C PRO A 210 0.35 0.48 -24.58
N LYS A 211 -0.92 0.16 -24.30
CA LYS A 211 -1.87 -0.39 -25.25
C LYS A 211 -2.75 0.73 -25.85
N PRO A 212 -3.49 0.47 -26.94
CA PRO A 212 -4.53 1.39 -27.38
C PRO A 212 -5.50 1.73 -26.24
N LYS A 213 -6.03 2.97 -26.23
CA LYS A 213 -6.99 3.42 -25.21
C LYS A 213 -8.19 2.51 -25.15
N SER A 214 -8.56 2.09 -23.96
CA SER A 214 -9.81 1.37 -23.68
C SER A 214 -11.04 2.29 -23.86
N ASP A 215 -12.23 1.71 -23.90
CA ASP A 215 -13.47 2.50 -23.97
C ASP A 215 -13.67 3.38 -22.74
N LEU A 216 -13.22 2.91 -21.56
CA LEU A 216 -13.16 3.73 -20.36
C LEU A 216 -12.28 4.98 -20.58
N GLU A 217 -11.05 4.79 -21.06
CA GLU A 217 -10.09 5.89 -21.25
C GLU A 217 -10.60 6.92 -22.26
N LYS A 218 -11.28 6.48 -23.31
CA LYS A 218 -11.94 7.37 -24.28
C LYS A 218 -13.12 8.13 -23.67
N LEU A 219 -13.95 7.44 -22.85
CA LEU A 219 -15.14 8.01 -22.23
C LEU A 219 -14.83 9.13 -21.26
N ILE A 220 -13.69 9.06 -20.57
CA ILE A 220 -13.32 10.02 -19.51
C ILE A 220 -12.38 11.14 -19.98
N GLU A 221 -11.91 11.14 -21.21
CA GLU A 221 -10.83 11.98 -21.72
C GLU A 221 -11.07 13.50 -21.52
N ASN A 222 -12.32 13.95 -21.62
CA ASN A 222 -12.70 15.37 -21.50
C ASN A 222 -13.66 15.62 -20.33
N GLU A 223 -13.62 14.78 -19.33
CA GLU A 223 -14.57 14.82 -18.22
C GLU A 223 -13.94 15.34 -16.92
N ASP A 224 -14.74 16.03 -16.14
CA ASP A 224 -14.39 16.50 -14.82
C ASP A 224 -15.03 15.58 -13.75
N PHE A 225 -14.21 14.88 -12.98
CA PHE A 225 -14.68 13.87 -12.02
C PHE A 225 -13.75 13.67 -10.82
N GLY A 226 -14.31 13.14 -9.74
CA GLY A 226 -13.55 12.64 -8.60
C GLY A 226 -13.29 11.13 -8.70
N TYR A 227 -12.10 10.68 -8.30
CA TYR A 227 -11.77 9.26 -8.24
C TYR A 227 -11.89 8.71 -6.82
N TRP A 228 -12.73 7.69 -6.62
CA TRP A 228 -13.02 7.05 -5.33
C TRP A 228 -12.39 5.67 -5.28
N MET A 229 -11.22 5.61 -4.68
CA MET A 229 -10.36 4.44 -4.73
C MET A 229 -10.51 3.56 -3.49
N GLN A 230 -10.91 2.30 -3.64
CA GLN A 230 -10.83 1.30 -2.59
C GLN A 230 -9.48 0.60 -2.64
N THR A 231 -8.77 0.59 -1.50
CA THR A 231 -7.43 -0.01 -1.39
C THR A 231 -7.29 -0.80 -0.10
N GLY A 232 -6.30 -1.68 -0.05
CA GLY A 232 -6.02 -2.54 1.09
C GLY A 232 -6.55 -3.97 0.95
N ASN A 233 -6.74 -4.65 2.07
CA ASN A 233 -7.30 -6.00 2.09
C ASN A 233 -8.83 -5.99 1.94
N LYS A 234 -9.44 -7.18 1.81
CA LYS A 234 -10.89 -7.36 1.64
C LYS A 234 -11.70 -6.64 2.72
N ALA A 235 -11.31 -6.79 4.00
CA ALA A 235 -12.04 -6.18 5.12
C ALA A 235 -11.99 -4.64 5.07
N THR A 236 -10.84 -4.07 4.75
CA THR A 236 -10.65 -2.63 4.57
C THR A 236 -11.49 -2.10 3.40
N ASN A 237 -11.49 -2.81 2.28
CA ASN A 237 -12.28 -2.44 1.09
C ASN A 237 -13.78 -2.45 1.37
N GLU A 238 -14.29 -3.45 2.10
CA GLU A 238 -15.71 -3.50 2.46
C GLU A 238 -16.14 -2.32 3.35
N VAL A 239 -15.28 -1.93 4.32
CA VAL A 239 -15.56 -0.76 5.17
C VAL A 239 -15.54 0.54 4.37
N THR A 240 -14.53 0.72 3.53
CA THR A 240 -14.39 1.88 2.65
C THR A 240 -15.59 2.00 1.72
N GLY A 241 -15.97 0.92 1.03
CA GLY A 241 -17.12 0.90 0.13
C GLY A 241 -18.46 1.21 0.83
N LYS A 242 -18.65 0.74 2.08
CA LYS A 242 -19.83 1.11 2.87
C LYS A 242 -19.86 2.61 3.18
N LYS A 243 -18.73 3.22 3.53
CA LYS A 243 -18.63 4.68 3.76
C LYS A 243 -18.93 5.46 2.48
N TYR A 244 -18.41 5.05 1.32
CA TYR A 244 -18.69 5.67 0.04
C TYR A 244 -20.18 5.65 -0.30
N LYS A 245 -20.82 4.49 -0.19
CA LYS A 245 -22.27 4.37 -0.41
C LYS A 245 -23.12 5.29 0.50
N GLN A 246 -22.68 5.52 1.74
CA GLN A 246 -23.37 6.45 2.64
C GLN A 246 -23.23 7.92 2.20
N VAL A 247 -22.06 8.28 1.67
CA VAL A 247 -21.80 9.63 1.13
C VAL A 247 -22.65 9.87 -0.12
N PHE A 248 -22.69 8.93 -1.06
CA PHE A 248 -23.44 9.09 -2.32
C PHE A 248 -24.96 9.18 -2.17
N ARG A 249 -25.50 8.79 -1.01
CA ARG A 249 -26.94 8.99 -0.69
C ARG A 249 -27.27 10.41 -0.26
N ALA A 250 -26.32 11.32 -0.21
CA ALA A 250 -26.56 12.72 0.10
C ALA A 250 -26.94 13.47 -1.17
N ASP A 251 -27.90 14.38 -1.06
CA ASP A 251 -28.37 15.19 -2.21
C ASP A 251 -27.25 16.06 -2.77
N GLU A 252 -26.37 16.56 -1.92
CA GLU A 252 -25.20 17.35 -2.28
C GLU A 252 -24.23 16.59 -3.22
N MET A 253 -24.25 15.25 -3.17
CA MET A 253 -23.40 14.40 -4.00
C MET A 253 -24.09 13.87 -5.26
N ARG A 254 -25.35 14.24 -5.49
CA ARG A 254 -26.17 13.72 -6.59
C ARG A 254 -25.58 14.06 -7.96
N ASN A 255 -25.04 15.26 -8.11
CA ASN A 255 -24.49 15.76 -9.39
C ASN A 255 -22.97 15.62 -9.48
N GLU A 256 -22.33 15.02 -8.49
CA GLU A 256 -20.89 14.81 -8.46
C GLU A 256 -20.50 13.63 -9.35
N LYS A 257 -19.81 13.91 -10.47
CA LYS A 257 -19.28 12.86 -11.36
C LYS A 257 -18.16 12.12 -10.65
N ARG A 258 -18.19 10.78 -10.71
CA ARG A 258 -17.24 9.93 -9.99
C ARG A 258 -16.95 8.63 -10.67
N ILE A 259 -15.70 8.19 -10.53
CA ILE A 259 -15.27 6.83 -10.86
C ILE A 259 -14.95 6.12 -9.54
N ILE A 260 -15.45 4.90 -9.36
CA ILE A 260 -15.25 4.08 -8.17
C ILE A 260 -14.54 2.80 -8.56
N SER A 261 -13.32 2.59 -8.07
CA SER A 261 -12.65 1.29 -8.21
C SER A 261 -12.83 0.46 -6.94
N HIS A 262 -13.32 -0.77 -7.13
CA HIS A 262 -13.70 -1.66 -6.04
C HIS A 262 -12.59 -2.61 -5.58
N ALA A 263 -11.44 -2.61 -6.27
CA ALA A 263 -10.31 -3.51 -6.04
C ALA A 263 -10.73 -5.00 -6.01
N LYS A 264 -11.64 -5.39 -6.89
CA LYS A 264 -12.18 -6.74 -7.04
C LYS A 264 -12.06 -7.16 -8.49
N ASN A 265 -11.44 -8.30 -8.75
CA ASN A 265 -11.41 -8.87 -10.09
C ASN A 265 -12.77 -9.57 -10.40
N ASP A 266 -13.79 -8.75 -10.64
CA ASP A 266 -15.17 -9.17 -10.90
C ASP A 266 -15.78 -8.24 -11.95
N PRO A 267 -15.84 -8.66 -13.22
CA PRO A 267 -16.35 -7.83 -14.32
C PRO A 267 -17.86 -7.53 -14.20
N THR A 268 -18.61 -8.24 -13.35
CA THR A 268 -20.04 -7.94 -13.12
C THR A 268 -20.26 -6.62 -12.38
N ILE A 269 -19.19 -6.06 -11.80
CA ILE A 269 -19.21 -4.75 -11.14
C ILE A 269 -19.17 -3.62 -12.17
N ASP A 270 -18.55 -3.87 -13.31
CA ASP A 270 -18.28 -2.85 -14.33
C ASP A 270 -19.58 -2.33 -14.95
N ARG A 271 -19.87 -1.07 -14.69
CA ARG A 271 -21.10 -0.43 -15.16
C ARG A 271 -21.00 1.08 -15.13
N ILE A 272 -21.78 1.71 -15.97
CA ILE A 272 -21.94 3.15 -16.06
C ILE A 272 -23.36 3.52 -15.70
N THR A 273 -23.52 4.48 -14.78
CA THR A 273 -24.82 5.06 -14.44
C THR A 273 -24.93 6.42 -15.09
N GLY A 274 -25.93 6.60 -15.94
CA GLY A 274 -26.25 7.88 -16.59
C GLY A 274 -26.96 8.85 -15.64
N LYS A 275 -26.99 10.13 -15.99
CA LYS A 275 -27.80 11.13 -15.27
C LYS A 275 -29.31 10.83 -15.31
N ASP A 276 -29.75 10.02 -16.29
CA ASP A 276 -31.12 9.50 -16.40
C ASP A 276 -31.42 8.38 -15.40
N GLY A 277 -30.46 7.96 -14.61
CA GLY A 277 -30.55 6.89 -13.62
C GLY A 277 -30.47 5.48 -14.21
N LYS A 278 -30.28 5.33 -15.51
CA LYS A 278 -30.13 4.03 -16.16
C LYS A 278 -28.70 3.53 -16.10
N THR A 279 -28.54 2.22 -16.27
CA THR A 279 -27.24 1.55 -16.27
C THR A 279 -26.89 1.11 -17.70
N TYR A 280 -25.65 1.32 -18.09
CA TYR A 280 -25.09 1.07 -19.40
C TYR A 280 -23.80 0.25 -19.31
N SER A 281 -23.47 -0.52 -20.32
CA SER A 281 -22.13 -1.06 -20.56
C SER A 281 -21.18 0.04 -21.05
N PHE A 282 -19.86 -0.21 -21.04
CA PHE A 282 -18.88 0.77 -21.52
C PHE A 282 -19.05 1.09 -23.01
N SER A 283 -19.26 0.07 -23.86
CA SER A 283 -19.49 0.27 -25.28
C SER A 283 -20.77 1.06 -25.57
N GLU A 284 -21.89 0.69 -24.91
CA GLU A 284 -23.15 1.46 -25.08
C GLU A 284 -23.04 2.92 -24.64
N ALA A 285 -22.34 3.17 -23.55
CA ALA A 285 -22.16 4.53 -23.04
C ALA A 285 -21.30 5.38 -23.97
N PHE A 286 -20.26 4.77 -24.55
CA PHE A 286 -19.41 5.42 -25.54
C PHE A 286 -20.17 5.68 -26.85
N ASP A 287 -20.79 4.66 -27.43
CA ASP A 287 -21.50 4.75 -28.73
C ASP A 287 -22.67 5.75 -28.70
N LYS A 288 -23.39 5.82 -27.57
CA LYS A 288 -24.54 6.71 -27.36
C LYS A 288 -24.17 8.07 -26.75
N ASN A 289 -22.88 8.31 -26.50
CA ASN A 289 -22.39 9.52 -25.82
C ASN A 289 -23.17 9.84 -24.53
N ILE A 290 -23.28 8.85 -23.64
CA ILE A 290 -24.11 8.96 -22.42
C ILE A 290 -23.51 9.99 -21.47
N ASN A 291 -24.34 10.94 -21.04
CA ASN A 291 -23.99 11.85 -19.95
C ASN A 291 -24.03 11.08 -18.63
N TRP A 292 -22.89 10.50 -18.26
CA TRP A 292 -22.74 9.66 -17.07
C TRP A 292 -22.54 10.49 -15.79
N ILE A 293 -22.86 9.88 -14.67
CA ILE A 293 -22.64 10.44 -13.31
C ILE A 293 -21.77 9.56 -12.44
N GLN A 294 -21.79 8.25 -12.66
CA GLN A 294 -20.99 7.31 -11.91
C GLN A 294 -20.51 6.15 -12.80
N ILE A 295 -19.25 5.80 -12.65
CA ILE A 295 -18.63 4.61 -13.24
C ILE A 295 -18.16 3.72 -12.09
N ASP A 296 -18.67 2.49 -11.99
CA ASP A 296 -18.19 1.45 -11.10
C ASP A 296 -17.28 0.51 -11.88
N ILE A 297 -16.09 0.22 -11.34
CA ILE A 297 -15.09 -0.67 -11.95
C ILE A 297 -14.58 -1.65 -10.91
N GLY A 298 -14.59 -2.93 -11.25
CA GLY A 298 -14.08 -3.99 -10.39
C GLY A 298 -12.58 -3.86 -10.19
N PHE A 299 -11.84 -3.82 -11.31
CA PHE A 299 -10.38 -3.68 -11.30
C PHE A 299 -9.90 -2.90 -12.52
N LEU A 300 -9.07 -1.90 -12.31
CA LEU A 300 -8.41 -1.12 -13.36
C LEU A 300 -7.08 -1.78 -13.73
N SER A 301 -6.80 -1.89 -15.02
CA SER A 301 -5.45 -2.15 -15.48
C SER A 301 -4.50 -1.01 -15.03
N GLU A 302 -3.20 -1.25 -15.07
CA GLU A 302 -2.22 -0.22 -14.70
C GLU A 302 -2.34 1.03 -15.59
N GLN A 303 -2.58 0.85 -16.89
CA GLN A 303 -2.77 1.94 -17.83
C GLN A 303 -4.04 2.74 -17.51
N GLU A 304 -5.18 2.07 -17.36
CA GLU A 304 -6.45 2.73 -17.02
C GLU A 304 -6.37 3.47 -15.69
N LYS A 305 -5.75 2.86 -14.67
CA LYS A 305 -5.53 3.52 -13.38
C LYS A 305 -4.70 4.80 -13.54
N ASN A 306 -3.64 4.75 -14.32
CA ASN A 306 -2.82 5.94 -14.59
C ASN A 306 -3.63 7.02 -15.31
N THR A 307 -4.41 6.66 -16.34
CA THR A 307 -5.27 7.60 -17.07
C THR A 307 -6.33 8.23 -16.14
N VAL A 308 -7.00 7.43 -15.32
CA VAL A 308 -7.98 7.93 -14.34
C VAL A 308 -7.34 8.90 -13.35
N LEU A 309 -6.14 8.56 -12.83
CA LEU A 309 -5.39 9.42 -11.90
C LEU A 309 -4.89 10.70 -12.58
N ASP A 310 -4.51 10.65 -13.85
CA ASP A 310 -4.04 11.83 -14.59
C ASP A 310 -5.19 12.82 -14.86
N LEU A 311 -6.41 12.32 -15.10
CA LEU A 311 -7.56 13.14 -15.48
C LEU A 311 -8.43 13.57 -14.30
N CYS A 312 -8.49 12.81 -13.20
CA CYS A 312 -9.34 13.17 -12.06
C CYS A 312 -8.89 14.49 -11.39
N ARG A 313 -9.83 15.21 -10.81
CA ARG A 313 -9.54 16.42 -10.03
C ARG A 313 -9.00 16.10 -8.64
N TYR A 314 -9.59 15.14 -7.97
CA TYR A 314 -9.19 14.72 -6.62
C TYR A 314 -9.38 13.23 -6.44
N VAL A 315 -8.74 12.67 -5.43
CA VAL A 315 -8.88 11.24 -5.10
C VAL A 315 -9.41 11.07 -3.68
N VAL A 316 -10.45 10.27 -3.53
CA VAL A 316 -10.94 9.83 -2.21
C VAL A 316 -10.34 8.48 -1.87
N ILE A 317 -9.63 8.41 -0.75
CA ILE A 317 -8.79 7.26 -0.37
C ILE A 317 -8.84 6.99 1.14
N ASN A 318 -8.50 5.76 1.53
CA ASN A 318 -8.42 5.40 2.95
C ASN A 318 -7.08 5.76 3.64
N GLY A 319 -6.08 6.23 2.90
CA GLY A 319 -4.78 6.61 3.44
C GLY A 319 -3.70 5.52 3.38
N SER A 320 -3.86 4.51 2.52
CA SER A 320 -2.80 3.52 2.26
C SER A 320 -1.53 4.18 1.72
N HIS A 321 -0.38 3.93 2.36
CA HIS A 321 0.90 4.60 2.06
C HIS A 321 1.30 4.54 0.58
N THR A 322 1.31 3.35 -0.01
CA THR A 322 1.70 3.17 -1.41
C THR A 322 0.80 3.98 -2.36
N SER A 323 -0.52 4.00 -2.09
CA SER A 323 -1.45 4.78 -2.89
C SER A 323 -1.30 6.28 -2.66
N MET A 324 -1.03 6.72 -1.43
CA MET A 324 -0.77 8.14 -1.15
C MET A 324 0.46 8.65 -1.87
N GLY A 325 1.56 7.89 -1.87
CA GLY A 325 2.77 8.24 -2.61
C GLY A 325 2.52 8.32 -4.12
N GLU A 326 1.74 7.39 -4.68
CA GLU A 326 1.35 7.41 -6.09
C GLU A 326 0.48 8.64 -6.42
N ILE A 327 -0.54 8.93 -5.60
CA ILE A 327 -1.47 10.04 -5.85
C ILE A 327 -0.80 11.40 -5.64
N LEU A 328 -0.21 11.61 -4.48
CA LEU A 328 0.39 12.91 -4.12
C LEU A 328 1.73 13.14 -4.82
N GLY A 329 2.63 12.15 -4.76
CA GLY A 329 4.00 12.30 -5.19
C GLY A 329 4.22 12.04 -6.70
N VAL A 330 3.43 11.13 -7.30
CA VAL A 330 3.60 10.79 -8.72
C VAL A 330 2.61 11.56 -9.61
N LYS A 331 1.34 11.61 -9.21
CA LYS A 331 0.23 12.16 -10.01
C LYS A 331 -0.16 13.59 -9.63
N ALA A 332 0.38 14.11 -8.54
CA ALA A 332 0.11 15.47 -8.04
C ALA A 332 -1.41 15.77 -7.92
N LYS A 333 -2.16 14.86 -7.27
CA LYS A 333 -3.60 15.04 -7.06
C LYS A 333 -3.92 15.25 -5.59
N PRO A 334 -4.78 16.22 -5.24
CA PRO A 334 -5.24 16.40 -3.87
C PRO A 334 -6.10 15.23 -3.41
N ILE A 335 -6.07 14.94 -2.11
CA ILE A 335 -6.79 13.81 -1.53
C ILE A 335 -7.91 14.24 -0.57
N ILE A 336 -8.96 13.41 -0.49
CA ILE A 336 -9.89 13.38 0.64
C ILE A 336 -9.69 12.04 1.34
N GLY A 337 -9.06 12.08 2.51
CA GLY A 337 -8.67 10.88 3.23
C GLY A 337 -9.73 10.41 4.22
N ILE A 338 -10.17 9.14 4.12
CA ILE A 338 -11.15 8.53 5.01
C ILE A 338 -10.48 7.37 5.77
N PRO A 339 -9.78 7.63 6.88
CA PRO A 339 -8.96 6.63 7.55
C PRO A 339 -9.78 5.47 8.11
N ILE A 340 -9.15 4.31 8.18
CA ILE A 340 -9.71 3.09 8.77
C ILE A 340 -9.01 2.77 10.09
N TYR A 341 -7.73 3.10 10.24
CA TYR A 341 -6.91 2.87 11.44
C TYR A 341 -5.80 3.92 11.60
N ASP A 342 -5.04 3.85 12.67
CA ASP A 342 -4.07 4.87 13.12
C ASP A 342 -3.05 5.24 12.05
N GLU A 343 -2.45 4.25 11.39
CA GLU A 343 -1.48 4.48 10.33
C GLU A 343 -2.06 5.36 9.21
N HIS A 344 -3.27 5.06 8.76
CA HIS A 344 -3.96 5.84 7.75
C HIS A 344 -4.23 7.28 8.22
N THR A 345 -4.68 7.43 9.46
CA THR A 345 -4.93 8.76 10.06
C THR A 345 -3.66 9.59 10.10
N ASN A 346 -2.55 8.99 10.49
CA ASN A 346 -1.26 9.66 10.58
C ASN A 346 -0.82 10.22 9.23
N GLN A 347 -0.94 9.44 8.17
CA GLN A 347 -0.55 9.84 6.83
C GLN A 347 -1.46 10.92 6.24
N ILE A 348 -2.79 10.76 6.41
CA ILE A 348 -3.76 11.76 5.92
C ILE A 348 -3.60 13.08 6.70
N LYS A 349 -3.39 13.01 8.02
CA LYS A 349 -3.16 14.20 8.83
C LYS A 349 -1.87 14.92 8.43
N TRP A 350 -0.81 14.16 8.13
CA TRP A 350 0.43 14.70 7.60
C TRP A 350 0.20 15.47 6.28
N ALA A 351 -0.65 14.92 5.38
CA ALA A 351 -1.00 15.56 4.11
C ALA A 351 -1.89 16.80 4.32
N GLU A 352 -2.86 16.76 5.24
CA GLU A 352 -3.73 17.88 5.58
C GLU A 352 -2.95 19.08 6.12
N GLU A 353 -1.99 18.85 7.04
CA GLU A 353 -1.13 19.89 7.61
C GLU A 353 -0.24 20.57 6.56
N ARG A 354 -0.08 19.97 5.37
CA ARG A 354 0.69 20.50 4.22
C ARG A 354 -0.20 20.96 3.06
N HIS A 355 -1.49 21.08 3.29
CA HIS A 355 -2.49 21.45 2.28
C HIS A 355 -2.49 20.56 1.02
N LEU A 356 -2.13 19.27 1.18
CA LEU A 356 -2.17 18.29 0.10
C LEU A 356 -3.52 17.55 0.02
N GLY A 357 -4.41 17.80 0.96
CA GLY A 357 -5.72 17.19 1.03
C GLY A 357 -6.45 17.46 2.35
N VAL A 358 -7.52 16.72 2.61
CA VAL A 358 -8.43 16.89 3.75
C VAL A 358 -8.62 15.57 4.49
N LEU A 359 -8.56 15.60 5.82
CA LEU A 359 -8.93 14.49 6.68
C LEU A 359 -10.44 14.48 6.94
N ALA A 360 -11.11 13.38 6.61
CA ALA A 360 -12.54 13.21 6.80
C ALA A 360 -12.86 11.88 7.51
N THR A 361 -13.45 11.93 8.69
CA THR A 361 -13.76 10.74 9.51
C THR A 361 -15.22 10.28 9.42
N ASN A 362 -16.10 11.14 8.94
CA ASN A 362 -17.54 10.89 8.83
C ASN A 362 -18.14 11.46 7.53
N LYS A 363 -19.39 11.06 7.22
CA LYS A 363 -20.10 11.45 5.99
C LYS A 363 -20.09 12.96 5.74
N LYS A 364 -20.41 13.77 6.75
CA LYS A 364 -20.49 15.24 6.61
C LYS A 364 -19.14 15.85 6.27
N GLN A 365 -18.06 15.36 6.90
CA GLN A 365 -16.72 15.82 6.64
C GLN A 365 -16.23 15.41 5.23
N VAL A 366 -16.61 14.23 4.73
CA VAL A 366 -16.28 13.83 3.36
C VAL A 366 -16.94 14.77 2.34
N ILE A 367 -18.24 15.04 2.49
CA ILE A 367 -18.97 15.96 1.60
C ILE A 367 -18.34 17.36 1.66
N LYS A 368 -18.09 17.87 2.88
CA LYS A 368 -17.41 19.16 3.07
C LYS A 368 -16.03 19.16 2.41
N GLY A 369 -15.25 18.09 2.57
CA GLY A 369 -13.91 17.95 1.97
C GLY A 369 -13.94 17.93 0.45
N VAL A 370 -14.92 17.28 -0.17
CA VAL A 370 -15.12 17.32 -1.64
C VAL A 370 -15.36 18.75 -2.10
N HIS A 371 -16.33 19.45 -1.48
CA HIS A 371 -16.63 20.83 -1.83
C HIS A 371 -15.45 21.78 -1.55
N GLU A 372 -14.73 21.57 -0.47
CA GLU A 372 -13.55 22.36 -0.10
C GLU A 372 -12.45 22.24 -1.16
N VAL A 373 -12.09 21.01 -1.53
CA VAL A 373 -11.06 20.75 -2.55
C VAL A 373 -11.50 21.28 -3.92
N GLN A 374 -12.76 21.13 -4.29
CA GLN A 374 -13.27 21.67 -5.56
C GLN A 374 -13.26 23.19 -5.60
N LYS A 375 -13.73 23.84 -4.53
CA LYS A 375 -13.79 25.30 -4.43
C LYS A 375 -12.42 25.95 -4.47
N ASN A 376 -11.42 25.32 -3.83
CA ASN A 376 -10.07 25.81 -3.70
C ASN A 376 -9.07 25.00 -4.55
N TYR A 377 -9.51 24.42 -5.66
CA TYR A 377 -8.77 23.44 -6.45
C TYR A 377 -7.37 23.93 -6.84
N GLU A 378 -7.26 25.16 -7.34
CA GLU A 378 -5.99 25.72 -7.78
C GLU A 378 -4.96 25.81 -6.65
N VAL A 379 -5.41 26.13 -5.43
CA VAL A 379 -4.54 26.20 -4.24
C VAL A 379 -4.03 24.80 -3.88
N TYR A 380 -4.93 23.80 -3.87
CA TYR A 380 -4.52 22.40 -3.61
C TYR A 380 -3.60 21.88 -4.71
N LEU A 381 -3.89 22.20 -5.97
CA LEU A 381 -3.09 21.78 -7.12
C LEU A 381 -1.67 22.36 -7.06
N GLU A 382 -1.52 23.62 -6.67
CA GLU A 382 -0.21 24.25 -6.47
C GLU A 382 0.60 23.50 -5.42
N HIS A 383 0.03 23.23 -4.23
CA HIS A 383 0.71 22.53 -3.15
C HIS A 383 1.10 21.10 -3.52
N VAL A 384 0.19 20.31 -4.13
CA VAL A 384 0.52 18.93 -4.53
C VAL A 384 1.53 18.90 -5.67
N THR A 385 1.51 19.88 -6.57
CA THR A 385 2.49 19.99 -7.65
C THR A 385 3.87 20.30 -7.12
N GLU A 386 3.98 21.25 -6.17
CA GLU A 386 5.26 21.55 -5.52
C GLU A 386 5.80 20.37 -4.71
N PHE A 387 4.93 19.69 -3.97
CA PHE A 387 5.29 18.45 -3.28
C PHE A 387 5.83 17.39 -4.25
N ALA A 388 5.12 17.15 -5.37
CA ALA A 388 5.48 16.12 -6.36
C ALA A 388 6.82 16.40 -7.06
N LYS A 389 7.22 17.66 -7.23
CA LYS A 389 8.55 18.02 -7.79
C LYS A 389 9.69 17.54 -6.89
N ASN A 390 9.49 17.57 -5.58
CA ASN A 390 10.49 17.24 -4.58
C ASN A 390 10.36 15.80 -4.04
N PHE A 391 9.42 15.02 -4.58
CA PHE A 391 9.15 13.65 -4.15
C PHE A 391 10.07 12.65 -4.85
N ASP A 392 10.84 11.87 -4.11
CA ASP A 392 11.72 10.84 -4.67
C ASP A 392 10.93 9.59 -5.08
N ARG A 393 11.00 9.25 -6.36
CA ARG A 393 10.30 8.11 -7.00
C ARG A 393 11.23 6.93 -7.29
N ASN A 394 12.45 6.96 -6.78
CA ASN A 394 13.50 5.99 -7.12
C ASN A 394 13.67 4.91 -6.04
N GLY A 395 12.63 4.61 -5.27
CA GLY A 395 12.71 3.70 -4.13
C GLY A 395 13.32 2.34 -4.46
N ALA A 396 12.87 1.71 -5.54
CA ALA A 396 13.39 0.42 -5.97
C ALA A 396 14.87 0.51 -6.40
N GLN A 397 15.24 1.55 -7.18
CA GLN A 397 16.61 1.77 -7.65
C GLN A 397 17.58 2.04 -6.50
N ASN A 398 17.18 2.92 -5.58
CA ASN A 398 18.01 3.28 -4.44
C ASN A 398 18.19 2.09 -3.48
N THR A 399 17.13 1.32 -3.26
CA THR A 399 17.20 0.07 -2.47
C THR A 399 18.11 -0.96 -3.14
N ALA A 400 18.02 -1.14 -4.45
CA ALA A 400 18.90 -2.06 -5.19
C ALA A 400 20.37 -1.67 -5.09
N LYS A 401 20.69 -0.36 -5.11
CA LYS A 401 22.07 0.14 -4.88
C LYS A 401 22.57 -0.18 -3.47
N ILE A 402 21.71 -0.04 -2.45
CA ILE A 402 22.06 -0.39 -1.07
C ILE A 402 22.39 -1.89 -0.97
N ILE A 403 21.54 -2.73 -1.56
CA ILE A 403 21.69 -4.18 -1.59
C ILE A 403 23.01 -4.58 -2.28
N SER A 404 23.28 -4.03 -3.47
CA SER A 404 24.52 -4.28 -4.20
C SER A 404 25.77 -3.99 -3.35
N LYS A 405 25.82 -2.80 -2.72
CA LYS A 405 26.92 -2.44 -1.81
C LYS A 405 27.07 -3.39 -0.61
N MET A 406 25.96 -3.90 -0.09
CA MET A 406 26.00 -4.85 1.03
C MET A 406 26.52 -6.23 0.61
N LEU A 407 26.33 -6.62 -0.64
CA LEU A 407 26.83 -7.89 -1.19
C LEU A 407 28.34 -7.83 -1.60
N GLU A 408 28.84 -6.63 -1.89
CA GLU A 408 30.23 -6.39 -2.27
C GLU A 408 31.18 -6.33 -1.06
N ASN A 409 30.66 -5.93 0.11
CA ASN A 409 31.37 -5.88 1.41
C ASN A 409 31.14 -7.15 2.24
#